data_7b82285216b533dd4d49814e088e21b3
#
_entry.id   7b82285216b533dd4d49814e088e21b3
#
_cell.length_a   1.000
_cell.length_b   1.000
_cell.length_c   1.000
_cell.angle_alpha   90.00
_cell.angle_beta   90.00
_cell.angle_gamma   90.00
#
_symmetry.space_group_name_H-M   'P 1'
#
loop_
_entity.id
_entity.type
_entity.pdbx_description
1 polymer ?
#
loop_
_entity_poly.entity_id
_entity_poly.type
_entity_poly.pdbx_seq_one_letter_code
_entity_poly.pdbx_strand_id
1 'polypeptide(L)'
;VDSYYQAMQGKYQLLTLSERVEKKPLPDCEVVDLRSELRAGNRSIFSERLQELMEDRLKKRQQIMLFLNRRGISGFISCRACGYVIQCPHCDVSLSQHAGGRMVCHYCGYEQPLPKICPSCGSKYLGGFKAGTQKIEMLVRQRFPQARVMRMDFDTTRTKDAYEKILHAFANQEADILIGTPVSYTHLTLPTIL
;
A
#
# COMPACT_ATOMS: atom_id res chain seq x y z
N VAL A 1 -12.93 16.69 5.64
CA VAL A 1 -13.01 17.95 4.86
C VAL A 1 -14.28 18.70 5.21
N ASP A 2 -15.44 18.05 5.20
CA ASP A 2 -16.73 18.71 5.47
C ASP A 2 -16.81 19.26 6.90
N SER A 3 -16.47 18.49 7.92
CA SER A 3 -16.47 18.93 9.31
C SER A 3 -15.56 20.14 9.55
N TYR A 4 -14.39 20.19 8.91
CA TYR A 4 -13.49 21.34 8.97
C TYR A 4 -14.13 22.58 8.33
N TYR A 5 -14.75 22.41 7.15
CA TYR A 5 -15.47 23.51 6.49
C TYR A 5 -16.61 24.05 7.35
N GLN A 6 -17.41 23.18 7.98
CA GLN A 6 -18.49 23.58 8.88
C GLN A 6 -17.95 24.31 10.12
N ALA A 7 -16.79 23.91 10.66
CA ALA A 7 -16.12 24.61 11.74
C ALA A 7 -15.65 26.02 11.30
N MET A 8 -15.10 26.15 10.09
CA MET A 8 -14.72 27.46 9.52
C MET A 8 -15.94 28.38 9.30
N GLN A 9 -17.14 27.81 9.08
CA GLN A 9 -18.40 28.55 9.01
C GLN A 9 -19.02 28.86 10.40
N GLY A 10 -18.32 28.54 11.48
CA GLY A 10 -18.79 28.79 12.86
C GLY A 10 -19.88 27.84 13.37
N LYS A 11 -20.20 26.76 12.62
CA LYS A 11 -21.20 25.76 13.07
C LYS A 11 -20.64 24.80 14.10
N TYR A 12 -19.33 24.59 14.12
CA TYR A 12 -18.62 23.78 15.09
C TYR A 12 -17.45 24.57 15.70
N GLN A 13 -17.11 24.27 16.93
CA GLN A 13 -15.91 24.82 17.54
C GLN A 13 -14.68 24.11 16.97
N LEU A 14 -13.75 24.87 16.37
CA LEU A 14 -12.48 24.35 15.89
C LEU A 14 -11.46 24.36 17.03
N LEU A 15 -11.00 23.18 17.43
CA LEU A 15 -9.91 23.01 18.35
C LEU A 15 -8.67 22.55 17.58
N THR A 16 -7.59 23.32 17.68
CA THR A 16 -6.35 23.05 16.95
C THR A 16 -5.26 22.61 17.92
N LEU A 17 -4.71 21.43 17.69
CA LEU A 17 -3.48 20.97 18.36
C LEU A 17 -2.31 21.35 17.45
N SER A 18 -1.61 22.41 17.79
CA SER A 18 -0.52 22.98 16.97
C SER A 18 0.81 22.24 17.13
N GLU A 19 1.00 21.52 18.22
CA GLU A 19 2.23 20.80 18.53
C GLU A 19 1.98 19.30 18.66
N ARG A 20 2.93 18.48 18.24
CA ARG A 20 2.92 17.05 18.49
C ARG A 20 3.32 16.75 19.93
N VAL A 21 2.85 15.62 20.45
CA VAL A 21 3.30 15.09 21.74
C VAL A 21 4.83 14.96 21.71
N GLU A 22 5.49 15.43 22.78
CA GLU A 22 6.96 15.46 22.92
C GLU A 22 7.68 16.29 21.84
N LYS A 23 6.98 17.15 21.08
CA LYS A 23 7.55 17.99 20.00
C LYS A 23 8.39 17.21 18.97
N LYS A 24 8.14 15.91 18.79
CA LYS A 24 8.88 15.09 17.83
C LYS A 24 8.69 15.61 16.40
N PRO A 25 9.76 15.69 15.60
CA PRO A 25 9.65 16.09 14.20
C PRO A 25 8.80 15.09 13.41
N LEU A 26 8.26 15.55 12.28
CA LEU A 26 7.64 14.65 11.31
C LEU A 26 8.71 13.72 10.70
N PRO A 27 8.35 12.50 10.34
CA PRO A 27 9.26 11.63 9.61
C PRO A 27 9.61 12.21 8.25
N ASP A 28 10.82 11.93 7.78
CA ASP A 28 11.21 12.22 6.40
C ASP A 28 10.39 11.35 5.44
N CYS A 29 9.84 11.99 4.40
CA CYS A 29 9.07 11.31 3.38
C CYS A 29 9.76 11.43 2.02
N GLU A 30 9.99 10.30 1.37
CA GLU A 30 10.55 10.22 0.03
C GLU A 30 9.55 9.57 -0.91
N VAL A 31 9.30 10.18 -2.07
CA VAL A 31 8.39 9.65 -3.10
C VAL A 31 9.22 9.11 -4.26
N VAL A 32 9.04 7.84 -4.59
CA VAL A 32 9.77 7.18 -5.68
C VAL A 32 8.82 6.89 -6.85
N ASP A 33 9.17 7.38 -8.05
CA ASP A 33 8.42 7.10 -9.27
C ASP A 33 8.84 5.75 -9.88
N LEU A 34 8.04 4.72 -9.65
CA LEU A 34 8.27 3.39 -10.19
C LEU A 34 8.24 3.32 -11.73
N ARG A 35 7.73 4.34 -12.43
CA ARG A 35 7.78 4.43 -13.90
C ARG A 35 9.20 4.74 -14.36
N SER A 36 9.90 5.62 -13.65
CA SER A 36 11.32 5.93 -13.90
C SER A 36 12.18 4.70 -13.65
N GLU A 37 11.94 3.99 -12.57
CA GLU A 37 12.62 2.75 -12.22
C GLU A 37 12.46 1.66 -13.31
N LEU A 38 11.23 1.51 -13.83
CA LEU A 38 10.97 0.57 -14.93
C LEU A 38 11.75 0.95 -16.19
N ARG A 39 11.87 2.25 -16.52
CA ARG A 39 12.65 2.74 -17.66
C ARG A 39 14.15 2.50 -17.48
N ALA A 40 14.63 2.60 -16.23
CA ALA A 40 16.01 2.29 -15.84
C ALA A 40 16.29 0.78 -15.79
N GLY A 41 15.26 -0.08 -16.00
CA GLY A 41 15.41 -1.54 -16.05
C GLY A 41 14.94 -2.28 -14.79
N ASN A 42 14.59 -1.60 -13.72
CA ASN A 42 14.05 -2.24 -12.53
C ASN A 42 12.65 -2.77 -12.77
N ARG A 43 12.53 -4.08 -12.91
CA ARG A 43 11.24 -4.80 -13.07
C ARG A 43 10.66 -5.29 -11.75
N SER A 44 11.38 -5.11 -10.65
CA SER A 44 10.93 -5.48 -9.30
C SER A 44 9.68 -4.68 -8.91
N ILE A 45 8.91 -5.21 -7.97
CA ILE A 45 7.85 -4.46 -7.28
C ILE A 45 8.42 -3.50 -6.23
N PHE A 46 9.64 -3.74 -5.78
CA PHE A 46 10.37 -2.87 -4.87
C PHE A 46 11.25 -1.91 -5.70
N SER A 47 11.20 -0.62 -5.38
CA SER A 47 12.13 0.35 -5.94
C SER A 47 13.56 0.04 -5.47
N GLU A 48 14.57 0.44 -6.22
CA GLU A 48 15.97 0.35 -5.80
C GLU A 48 16.17 1.10 -4.48
N ARG A 49 15.60 2.30 -4.40
CA ARG A 49 15.67 3.11 -3.18
C ARG A 49 15.07 2.42 -1.96
N LEU A 50 13.92 1.76 -2.10
CA LEU A 50 13.32 0.99 -1.00
C LEU A 50 14.23 -0.16 -0.57
N GLN A 51 14.81 -0.88 -1.53
CA GLN A 51 15.73 -1.99 -1.25
C GLN A 51 16.97 -1.51 -0.49
N GLU A 52 17.60 -0.42 -0.92
CA GLU A 52 18.75 0.22 -0.22
C GLU A 52 18.41 0.57 1.23
N LEU A 53 17.24 1.23 1.43
CA LEU A 53 16.79 1.61 2.77
C LEU A 53 16.52 0.39 3.64
N MET A 54 15.93 -0.67 3.09
CA MET A 54 15.70 -1.91 3.82
C MET A 54 17.02 -2.56 4.23
N GLU A 55 18.01 -2.64 3.32
CA GLU A 55 19.34 -3.16 3.62
C GLU A 55 20.04 -2.35 4.72
N ASP A 56 19.98 -1.02 4.64
CA ASP A 56 20.59 -0.14 5.64
C ASP A 56 19.95 -0.33 7.02
N ARG A 57 18.60 -0.38 7.08
CA ARG A 57 17.88 -0.57 8.35
C ARG A 57 18.17 -1.93 8.99
N LEU A 58 18.18 -2.99 8.19
CA LEU A 58 18.52 -4.34 8.68
C LEU A 58 19.96 -4.43 9.20
N LYS A 59 20.93 -3.82 8.50
CA LYS A 59 22.32 -3.73 8.98
C LYS A 59 22.42 -3.00 10.32
N LYS A 60 21.60 -1.99 10.55
CA LYS A 60 21.52 -1.23 11.80
C LYS A 60 20.65 -1.91 12.87
N ARG A 61 20.14 -3.10 12.61
CA ARG A 61 19.20 -3.82 13.48
C ARG A 61 17.95 -3.01 13.83
N GLN A 62 17.49 -2.20 12.89
CA GLN A 62 16.26 -1.43 13.00
C GLN A 62 15.12 -2.16 12.32
N GLN A 63 13.91 -1.93 12.80
CA GLN A 63 12.71 -2.56 12.29
C GLN A 63 12.15 -1.82 11.07
N ILE A 64 11.45 -2.55 10.21
CA ILE A 64 10.86 -2.07 8.96
C ILE A 64 9.38 -2.41 8.94
N MET A 65 8.54 -1.46 8.56
CA MET A 65 7.15 -1.71 8.21
C MET A 65 6.93 -1.54 6.71
N LEU A 66 6.42 -2.56 6.05
CA LEU A 66 5.95 -2.50 4.68
C LEU A 66 4.43 -2.41 4.67
N PHE A 67 3.93 -1.30 4.20
CA PHE A 67 2.51 -1.02 4.21
C PHE A 67 1.92 -1.09 2.80
N LEU A 68 0.97 -2.00 2.60
CA LEU A 68 0.26 -2.16 1.34
C LEU A 68 -1.08 -1.44 1.42
N ASN A 69 -1.18 -0.25 0.85
CA ASN A 69 -2.43 0.50 0.79
C ASN A 69 -3.39 -0.12 -0.25
N ARG A 70 -3.85 -1.36 0.01
CA ARG A 70 -4.77 -2.04 -0.88
C ARG A 70 -5.90 -2.72 -0.13
N ARG A 71 -7.11 -2.21 -0.32
CA ARG A 71 -8.35 -2.89 0.05
C ARG A 71 -8.91 -3.60 -1.19
N GLY A 72 -9.17 -4.92 -1.09
CA GLY A 72 -9.91 -5.69 -2.07
C GLY A 72 -9.11 -6.40 -3.15
N ILE A 73 -9.70 -7.48 -3.68
CA ILE A 73 -9.12 -8.39 -4.70
C ILE A 73 -9.26 -7.82 -6.12
N SER A 74 -10.22 -6.96 -6.37
CA SER A 74 -10.49 -6.34 -7.66
C SER A 74 -9.61 -5.10 -7.85
N GLY A 75 -8.41 -5.33 -8.38
CA GLY A 75 -7.52 -4.23 -8.76
C GLY A 75 -7.93 -3.64 -10.10
N PHE A 76 -7.92 -2.31 -10.18
CA PHE A 76 -7.91 -1.65 -11.48
C PHE A 76 -6.64 -2.04 -12.25
N ILE A 77 -6.72 -2.01 -13.57
CA ILE A 77 -5.58 -2.25 -14.44
C ILE A 77 -4.92 -0.91 -14.76
N SER A 78 -3.63 -0.85 -14.55
CA SER A 78 -2.82 0.31 -14.89
C SER A 78 -1.59 -0.07 -15.71
N CYS A 79 -1.11 0.86 -16.50
CA CYS A 79 0.13 0.70 -17.22
C CYS A 79 1.30 1.10 -16.32
N ARG A 80 2.20 0.17 -16.06
CA ARG A 80 3.39 0.44 -15.25
C ARG A 80 4.37 1.40 -15.93
N ALA A 81 4.33 1.49 -17.27
CA ALA A 81 5.25 2.35 -18.03
C ALA A 81 4.82 3.83 -18.04
N CYS A 82 3.52 4.13 -18.18
CA CYS A 82 3.02 5.51 -18.29
C CYS A 82 2.04 5.92 -17.19
N GLY A 83 1.56 4.97 -16.37
CA GLY A 83 0.57 5.24 -15.32
C GLY A 83 -0.89 5.26 -15.81
N TYR A 84 -1.14 5.05 -17.12
CA TYR A 84 -2.50 5.01 -17.65
C TYR A 84 -3.35 3.98 -16.93
N VAL A 85 -4.56 4.37 -16.52
CA VAL A 85 -5.55 3.49 -15.89
C VAL A 85 -6.70 3.28 -16.86
N ILE A 86 -7.16 2.03 -17.01
CA ILE A 86 -8.32 1.73 -17.87
C ILE A 86 -9.58 2.22 -17.15
N GLN A 87 -10.25 3.20 -17.73
CA GLN A 87 -11.47 3.82 -17.19
C GLN A 87 -12.71 3.40 -17.99
N CYS A 88 -13.86 3.50 -17.34
CA CYS A 88 -15.15 3.35 -17.99
C CYS A 88 -15.44 4.59 -18.84
N PRO A 89 -15.83 4.43 -20.12
CA PRO A 89 -16.13 5.58 -20.99
C PRO A 89 -17.41 6.33 -20.59
N HIS A 90 -18.21 5.77 -19.70
CA HIS A 90 -19.50 6.37 -19.27
C HIS A 90 -19.48 6.96 -17.87
N CYS A 91 -18.59 6.50 -17.01
CA CYS A 91 -18.61 6.83 -15.57
C CYS A 91 -17.31 7.43 -15.04
N ASP A 92 -16.27 7.55 -15.86
CA ASP A 92 -14.91 8.01 -15.47
C ASP A 92 -14.28 7.28 -14.28
N VAL A 93 -14.82 6.12 -13.90
CA VAL A 93 -14.25 5.27 -12.86
C VAL A 93 -13.37 4.19 -13.47
N SER A 94 -12.38 3.72 -12.71
CA SER A 94 -11.53 2.63 -13.16
C SER A 94 -12.34 1.33 -13.31
N LEU A 95 -12.07 0.59 -14.40
CA LEU A 95 -12.64 -0.74 -14.60
C LEU A 95 -11.95 -1.77 -13.71
N SER A 96 -12.72 -2.72 -13.20
CA SER A 96 -12.21 -3.84 -12.40
C SER A 96 -11.99 -5.08 -13.28
N GLN A 97 -10.87 -5.77 -13.06
CA GLN A 97 -10.60 -7.02 -13.75
C GLN A 97 -11.38 -8.18 -13.12
N HIS A 98 -12.12 -8.92 -13.94
CA HIS A 98 -12.81 -10.14 -13.59
C HIS A 98 -12.16 -11.39 -14.18
N ALA A 99 -12.63 -12.56 -13.79
CA ALA A 99 -12.21 -13.83 -14.38
C ALA A 99 -12.47 -13.84 -15.90
N GLY A 100 -11.64 -14.59 -16.63
CA GLY A 100 -11.75 -14.65 -18.09
C GLY A 100 -11.20 -13.42 -18.83
N GLY A 101 -10.46 -12.52 -18.15
CA GLY A 101 -9.81 -11.38 -18.81
C GLY A 101 -10.77 -10.26 -19.21
N ARG A 102 -11.94 -10.18 -18.57
CA ARG A 102 -12.91 -9.10 -18.76
C ARG A 102 -12.66 -7.95 -17.80
N MET A 103 -12.89 -6.73 -18.27
CA MET A 103 -12.89 -5.50 -17.50
C MET A 103 -14.32 -5.02 -17.35
N VAL A 104 -14.79 -4.80 -16.12
CA VAL A 104 -16.18 -4.47 -15.81
C VAL A 104 -16.28 -3.18 -15.00
N CYS A 105 -17.22 -2.33 -15.36
CA CYS A 105 -17.61 -1.18 -14.57
C CYS A 105 -18.70 -1.58 -13.56
N HIS A 106 -18.44 -1.45 -12.26
CA HIS A 106 -19.42 -1.77 -11.22
C HIS A 106 -20.53 -0.71 -11.05
N TYR A 107 -20.46 0.42 -11.77
CA TYR A 107 -21.47 1.47 -11.74
C TYR A 107 -22.52 1.30 -12.84
N CYS A 108 -22.10 1.10 -14.09
CA CYS A 108 -23.03 1.02 -15.22
C CYS A 108 -23.07 -0.35 -15.92
N GLY A 109 -22.29 -1.32 -15.47
CA GLY A 109 -22.21 -2.64 -16.08
C GLY A 109 -21.44 -2.71 -17.39
N TYR A 110 -20.82 -1.60 -17.85
CA TYR A 110 -20.01 -1.63 -19.07
C TYR A 110 -18.91 -2.68 -18.98
N GLU A 111 -18.74 -3.45 -20.04
CA GLU A 111 -17.71 -4.49 -20.14
C GLU A 111 -16.86 -4.32 -21.41
N GLN A 112 -15.57 -4.62 -21.26
CA GLN A 112 -14.65 -4.75 -22.39
C GLN A 112 -13.60 -5.81 -22.13
N PRO A 113 -12.97 -6.40 -23.17
CA PRO A 113 -11.82 -7.28 -22.98
C PRO A 113 -10.62 -6.51 -22.42
N LEU A 114 -9.76 -7.20 -21.66
CA LEU A 114 -8.49 -6.66 -21.24
C LEU A 114 -7.57 -6.42 -22.45
N PRO A 115 -7.13 -5.17 -22.71
CA PRO A 115 -6.20 -4.90 -23.79
C PRO A 115 -4.86 -5.63 -23.57
N LYS A 116 -4.27 -6.13 -24.65
CA LYS A 116 -2.94 -6.77 -24.61
C LYS A 116 -1.79 -5.77 -24.45
N ILE A 117 -1.99 -4.56 -24.90
CA ILE A 117 -1.04 -3.46 -24.85
C ILE A 117 -1.73 -2.21 -24.31
N CYS A 118 -0.97 -1.31 -23.74
CA CYS A 118 -1.49 -0.05 -23.21
C CYS A 118 -2.05 0.83 -24.34
N PRO A 119 -3.31 1.27 -24.28
CA PRO A 119 -3.89 2.15 -25.30
C PRO A 119 -3.20 3.51 -25.40
N SER A 120 -2.58 3.96 -24.31
CA SER A 120 -1.93 5.28 -24.24
C SER A 120 -0.48 5.28 -24.78
N CYS A 121 0.33 4.24 -24.47
CA CYS A 121 1.76 4.24 -24.81
C CYS A 121 2.25 2.98 -25.51
N GLY A 122 1.38 2.04 -25.89
CA GLY A 122 1.75 0.81 -26.59
C GLY A 122 2.53 -0.23 -25.76
N SER A 123 2.80 0.06 -24.49
CA SER A 123 3.59 -0.82 -23.62
C SER A 123 2.86 -2.13 -23.29
N LYS A 124 3.62 -3.22 -23.20
CA LYS A 124 3.12 -4.53 -22.74
C LYS A 124 2.96 -4.62 -21.20
N TYR A 125 3.44 -3.62 -20.47
CA TYR A 125 3.38 -3.60 -19.01
C TYR A 125 2.04 -3.08 -18.48
N LEU A 126 0.94 -3.58 -19.06
CA LEU A 126 -0.43 -3.33 -18.62
C LEU A 126 -0.87 -4.46 -17.69
N GLY A 127 -1.27 -4.13 -16.48
CA GLY A 127 -1.72 -5.12 -15.52
C GLY A 127 -2.15 -4.54 -14.19
N GLY A 128 -2.87 -5.34 -13.41
CA GLY A 128 -3.18 -5.03 -12.02
C GLY A 128 -2.00 -5.38 -11.12
N PHE A 129 -1.80 -4.57 -10.09
CA PHE A 129 -0.88 -4.94 -9.02
C PHE A 129 -1.53 -6.07 -8.20
N LYS A 130 -1.24 -7.33 -8.53
CA LYS A 130 -1.82 -8.52 -7.91
C LYS A 130 -1.01 -9.04 -6.71
N ALA A 131 -0.10 -8.27 -6.17
CA ALA A 131 0.66 -8.70 -5.01
C ALA A 131 -0.14 -8.42 -3.72
N GLY A 132 -0.72 -9.47 -3.13
CA GLY A 132 -1.19 -9.45 -1.76
C GLY A 132 -0.02 -9.55 -0.77
N THR A 133 -0.31 -9.42 0.52
CA THR A 133 0.69 -9.52 1.61
C THR A 133 1.49 -10.81 1.56
N GLN A 134 0.87 -11.94 1.20
CA GLN A 134 1.54 -13.23 1.04
C GLN A 134 2.63 -13.20 -0.03
N LYS A 135 2.34 -12.61 -1.19
CA LYS A 135 3.34 -12.50 -2.27
C LYS A 135 4.47 -11.53 -1.89
N ILE A 136 4.14 -10.43 -1.21
CA ILE A 136 5.16 -9.50 -0.69
C ILE A 136 6.06 -10.22 0.33
N GLU A 137 5.47 -10.95 1.26
CA GLU A 137 6.21 -11.75 2.24
C GLU A 137 7.18 -12.73 1.58
N MET A 138 6.71 -13.48 0.58
CA MET A 138 7.56 -14.41 -0.17
C MET A 138 8.75 -13.68 -0.83
N LEU A 139 8.50 -12.55 -1.48
CA LEU A 139 9.55 -11.77 -2.16
C LEU A 139 10.53 -11.14 -1.17
N VAL A 140 10.06 -10.67 -0.01
CA VAL A 140 10.90 -10.14 1.05
C VAL A 140 11.79 -11.25 1.63
N ARG A 141 11.23 -12.42 1.94
CA ARG A 141 12.00 -13.57 2.43
C ARG A 141 13.04 -14.06 1.43
N GLN A 142 12.71 -14.03 0.14
CA GLN A 142 13.65 -14.39 -0.92
C GLN A 142 14.81 -13.38 -1.03
N ARG A 143 14.53 -12.09 -0.86
CA ARG A 143 15.53 -11.03 -0.98
C ARG A 143 16.36 -10.85 0.29
N PHE A 144 15.75 -11.06 1.45
CA PHE A 144 16.35 -10.90 2.78
C PHE A 144 16.17 -12.18 3.62
N PRO A 145 16.87 -13.29 3.28
CA PRO A 145 16.63 -14.59 3.92
C PRO A 145 17.00 -14.61 5.40
N GLN A 146 17.82 -13.68 5.86
CA GLN A 146 18.21 -13.56 7.26
C GLN A 146 17.21 -12.75 8.10
N ALA A 147 16.28 -12.03 7.47
CA ALA A 147 15.32 -11.20 8.18
C ALA A 147 14.14 -12.04 8.71
N ARG A 148 13.74 -11.79 9.94
CA ARG A 148 12.53 -12.34 10.54
C ARG A 148 11.34 -11.53 10.08
N VAL A 149 10.52 -12.12 9.20
CA VAL A 149 9.38 -11.46 8.58
C VAL A 149 8.09 -11.90 9.23
N MET A 150 7.25 -10.94 9.62
CA MET A 150 5.94 -11.14 10.18
C MET A 150 4.88 -10.45 9.31
N ARG A 151 3.69 -11.03 9.23
CA ARG A 151 2.60 -10.49 8.42
C ARG A 151 1.39 -10.17 9.30
N MET A 152 0.78 -9.03 9.05
CA MET A 152 -0.43 -8.56 9.71
C MET A 152 -1.47 -8.14 8.68
N ASP A 153 -2.41 -9.02 8.39
CA ASP A 153 -3.52 -8.82 7.47
C ASP A 153 -4.79 -9.50 7.97
N PHE A 154 -5.86 -9.40 7.22
CA PHE A 154 -7.14 -9.99 7.58
C PHE A 154 -7.04 -11.49 7.88
N ASP A 155 -6.21 -12.23 7.14
CA ASP A 155 -6.08 -13.69 7.33
C ASP A 155 -5.33 -14.04 8.61
N THR A 156 -4.33 -13.25 8.99
CA THR A 156 -3.51 -13.47 10.19
C THR A 156 -4.15 -12.91 11.47
N THR A 157 -5.15 -12.03 11.34
CA THR A 157 -5.78 -11.33 12.47
C THR A 157 -7.24 -11.75 12.72
N ARG A 158 -7.67 -12.92 12.23
CA ARG A 158 -9.05 -13.40 12.38
C ARG A 158 -9.44 -13.76 13.81
N THR A 159 -8.48 -14.18 14.63
CA THR A 159 -8.76 -14.56 16.03
C THR A 159 -8.65 -13.33 16.94
N LYS A 160 -9.52 -13.29 17.95
CA LYS A 160 -9.42 -12.34 19.05
C LYS A 160 -7.99 -12.42 19.61
N ASP A 161 -7.34 -11.34 19.92
CA ASP A 161 -5.98 -11.24 20.44
C ASP A 161 -4.81 -11.54 19.45
N ALA A 162 -5.07 -12.06 18.23
CA ALA A 162 -4.00 -12.28 17.26
C ALA A 162 -3.30 -10.98 16.86
N TYR A 163 -4.08 -9.93 16.78
CA TYR A 163 -3.63 -8.59 16.48
C TYR A 163 -2.63 -8.07 17.54
N GLU A 164 -3.03 -8.12 18.80
CA GLU A 164 -2.19 -7.67 19.93
C GLU A 164 -0.91 -8.51 20.04
N LYS A 165 -1.01 -9.82 19.84
CA LYS A 165 0.16 -10.73 19.85
C LYS A 165 1.17 -10.34 18.78
N ILE A 166 0.72 -10.03 17.54
CA ILE A 166 1.60 -9.61 16.45
C ILE A 166 2.29 -8.29 16.81
N LEU A 167 1.55 -7.32 17.34
CA LEU A 167 2.10 -6.03 17.73
C LEU A 167 3.09 -6.16 18.88
N HIS A 168 2.75 -6.95 19.92
CA HIS A 168 3.67 -7.23 21.02
C HIS A 168 4.96 -7.90 20.55
N ALA A 169 4.85 -8.91 19.72
CA ALA A 169 6.01 -9.59 19.15
C ALA A 169 6.89 -8.64 18.33
N PHE A 170 6.27 -7.77 17.53
CA PHE A 170 7.00 -6.75 16.78
C PHE A 170 7.63 -5.72 17.71
N ALA A 171 6.90 -5.20 18.70
CA ALA A 171 7.43 -4.25 19.68
C ALA A 171 8.61 -4.85 20.49
N ASN A 172 8.58 -6.13 20.80
CA ASN A 172 9.65 -6.86 21.48
C ASN A 172 10.80 -7.27 20.54
N GLN A 173 10.86 -6.75 19.32
CA GLN A 173 11.89 -7.06 18.31
C GLN A 173 12.02 -8.55 17.96
N GLU A 174 10.92 -9.31 18.04
CA GLU A 174 10.87 -10.70 17.60
C GLU A 174 10.81 -10.82 16.06
N ALA A 175 10.49 -9.73 15.36
CA ALA A 175 10.53 -9.62 13.90
C ALA A 175 11.24 -8.35 13.46
N ASP A 176 11.94 -8.44 12.33
CA ASP A 176 12.69 -7.35 11.73
C ASP A 176 11.84 -6.59 10.70
N ILE A 177 10.93 -7.30 10.03
CA ILE A 177 10.06 -6.72 8.99
C ILE A 177 8.60 -7.11 9.28
N LEU A 178 7.74 -6.11 9.41
CA LEU A 178 6.28 -6.28 9.49
C LEU A 178 5.63 -5.88 8.18
N ILE A 179 4.83 -6.77 7.58
CA ILE A 179 4.08 -6.51 6.34
C ILE A 179 2.60 -6.40 6.70
N GLY A 180 2.00 -5.24 6.42
CA GLY A 180 0.59 -4.99 6.79
C GLY A 180 -0.26 -4.35 5.70
N THR A 181 -1.58 -4.33 5.96
CA THR A 181 -2.58 -3.63 5.15
C THR A 181 -3.24 -2.50 5.95
N PRO A 182 -4.07 -1.61 5.34
CA PRO A 182 -4.73 -0.50 6.06
C PRO A 182 -5.54 -0.89 7.29
N VAL A 183 -6.04 -2.12 7.38
CA VAL A 183 -6.74 -2.62 8.58
C VAL A 183 -5.81 -2.62 9.78
N SER A 184 -4.54 -2.89 9.55
CA SER A 184 -3.49 -2.86 10.56
C SER A 184 -3.18 -1.45 11.05
N TYR A 185 -3.30 -0.46 10.18
CA TYR A 185 -2.90 0.92 10.48
C TYR A 185 -3.86 1.65 11.43
N THR A 186 -5.16 1.45 11.31
CA THR A 186 -6.15 2.09 12.19
C THR A 186 -5.98 1.70 13.65
N HIS A 187 -5.39 0.56 13.92
CA HIS A 187 -5.10 0.07 15.26
C HIS A 187 -3.68 0.41 15.74
N LEU A 188 -2.73 0.63 14.84
CA LEU A 188 -1.36 1.06 15.19
C LEU A 188 -1.29 2.51 15.68
N THR A 189 -2.28 3.34 15.33
CA THR A 189 -2.33 4.74 15.75
C THR A 189 -3.02 4.95 17.08
N LEU A 190 -3.79 3.99 17.58
CA LEU A 190 -4.53 4.11 18.83
C LEU A 190 -3.66 4.01 20.11
N PRO A 191 -2.64 3.15 20.20
CA PRO A 191 -1.78 3.09 21.38
C PRO A 191 -0.80 4.27 21.53
N THR A 192 -0.63 5.09 20.51
CA THR A 192 0.30 6.24 20.54
C THR A 192 -0.34 7.49 21.12
N ILE A 193 -1.56 7.39 21.64
CA ILE A 193 -2.33 8.50 22.24
C ILE A 193 -2.39 8.38 23.78
N LEU A 194 -1.57 7.54 24.38
CA LEU A 194 -1.40 7.46 25.82
C LEU A 194 -0.06 8.03 26.25
#